data_6917736cf5275e59b96de04a59c84f1d
#
_entry.id   6917736cf5275e59b96de04a59c84f1d
#
_cell.length_a   1.000
_cell.length_b   1.000
_cell.length_c   1.000
_cell.angle_alpha   90.00
_cell.angle_beta   90.00
_cell.angle_gamma   90.00
#
_symmetry.space_group_name_H-M   'P 1'
#
loop_
_entity.id
_entity.type
_entity.pdbx_description
1 polymer ?
#
loop_
_entity_poly.entity_id
_entity_poly.type
_entity_poly.pdbx_seq_one_letter_code
_entity_poly.pdbx_strand_id
1 'polypeptide(L)'
;MTEPAVSRARNSGPRTIIEVVNVHKTFTSPDGSPLPVLEDISLNLEEGEIVALLGRSGSGKSTLLRCIAGLIAPTRGEVRYRGEALNGACPGVAMVFQSFALLPWLTVRQNVEIGLEALGVEPKERRARAERAIDVIGLDGFESAYPKELSGGMRQRVGFARALVVEPDALLMDEPFSALDVLTAQNLRAELLRLWTQSDFPTKAMLIVTHNIEEAVILADRIFVLGANPGCIRSEIAVEFPQPRDRHDPSFEALVDEIYGFMTGRDTRAPAHVWTVASPGEGSPVDTPLPAASVGGMAGLLEIVAARGGREDLPELAHDLTFEVDDLLPLVDAAQLLGLAVVEDADLQITEDGKTFVQADILESKEIFARRARERAPLVRAICTALATTKDGNLGDNFFLDLLRRGFTEDEAREQLRIAVDWGRYGELFDFDANTGQLTLDHALGATAS
;
A
#
# COMPACT_ATOMS: atom_id res chain seq x y z
N MET A 1 -58.55 -17.66 16.92
CA MET A 1 -57.72 -18.66 16.25
C MET A 1 -56.67 -17.88 15.49
N THR A 2 -55.52 -17.71 16.10
CA THR A 2 -54.36 -17.00 15.60
C THR A 2 -53.38 -18.05 15.02
N GLU A 3 -53.15 -17.98 13.72
CA GLU A 3 -52.13 -18.82 13.05
C GLU A 3 -50.72 -18.44 13.53
N PRO A 4 -49.84 -19.40 13.79
CA PRO A 4 -48.48 -19.11 14.15
C PRO A 4 -47.65 -18.71 12.94
N ALA A 5 -46.93 -17.59 13.10
CA ALA A 5 -45.94 -17.12 12.16
C ALA A 5 -44.85 -18.19 11.95
N VAL A 6 -44.75 -18.67 10.73
CA VAL A 6 -43.67 -19.58 10.30
C VAL A 6 -42.36 -18.83 10.31
N SER A 7 -41.58 -19.05 11.37
CA SER A 7 -40.16 -18.68 11.42
C SER A 7 -39.40 -19.46 10.33
N ARG A 8 -39.03 -18.79 9.26
CA ARG A 8 -38.03 -19.30 8.31
C ARG A 8 -36.68 -19.33 9.03
N ALA A 9 -36.32 -20.48 9.55
CA ALA A 9 -34.97 -20.75 10.01
C ALA A 9 -34.00 -20.56 8.84
N ARG A 10 -33.16 -19.51 8.91
CA ARG A 10 -31.95 -19.37 8.09
C ARG A 10 -30.95 -20.40 8.61
N ASN A 11 -30.98 -21.58 8.06
CA ASN A 11 -30.00 -22.65 8.31
C ASN A 11 -29.13 -22.81 7.06
N SER A 12 -28.27 -21.83 6.81
CA SER A 12 -27.06 -21.96 5.97
C SER A 12 -26.09 -20.92 6.52
N GLY A 13 -24.94 -21.39 7.01
CA GLY A 13 -23.82 -20.50 7.35
C GLY A 13 -23.44 -19.58 6.18
N PRO A 14 -22.60 -18.57 6.41
CA PRO A 14 -22.19 -17.63 5.37
C PRO A 14 -21.68 -18.39 4.16
N ARG A 15 -22.06 -17.95 2.95
CA ARG A 15 -21.65 -18.61 1.71
C ARG A 15 -20.39 -17.94 1.20
N THR A 16 -19.32 -18.71 1.06
CA THR A 16 -18.08 -18.24 0.46
C THR A 16 -18.29 -17.87 -1.01
N ILE A 17 -18.02 -16.63 -1.38
CA ILE A 17 -18.08 -16.13 -2.75
C ILE A 17 -16.75 -16.38 -3.44
N ILE A 18 -15.65 -16.00 -2.78
CA ILE A 18 -14.28 -16.13 -3.29
C ILE A 18 -13.44 -16.87 -2.27
N GLU A 19 -12.67 -17.84 -2.75
CA GLU A 19 -11.70 -18.57 -1.94
C GLU A 19 -10.33 -18.50 -2.64
N VAL A 20 -9.32 -18.05 -1.94
CA VAL A 20 -7.92 -18.01 -2.38
C VAL A 20 -7.19 -19.11 -1.61
N VAL A 21 -6.61 -20.07 -2.33
CA VAL A 21 -6.03 -21.28 -1.73
C VAL A 21 -4.56 -21.38 -2.09
N ASN A 22 -3.69 -21.17 -1.11
CA ASN A 22 -2.23 -21.30 -1.23
C ASN A 22 -1.67 -20.63 -2.49
N VAL A 23 -2.12 -19.40 -2.76
CA VAL A 23 -1.72 -18.65 -3.95
C VAL A 23 -0.31 -18.14 -3.81
N HIS A 24 0.51 -18.44 -4.83
CA HIS A 24 1.83 -17.88 -5.04
C HIS A 24 1.85 -17.15 -6.37
N LYS A 25 2.57 -16.03 -6.45
CA LYS A 25 2.82 -15.31 -7.70
C LYS A 25 4.27 -14.91 -7.80
N THR A 26 4.93 -15.45 -8.83
CA THR A 26 6.30 -15.12 -9.19
C THR A 26 6.29 -14.52 -10.59
N PHE A 27 6.92 -13.39 -10.78
CA PHE A 27 7.20 -12.80 -12.09
C PHE A 27 8.62 -13.17 -12.51
N THR A 28 8.95 -12.90 -13.76
CA THR A 28 10.31 -13.05 -14.27
C THR A 28 10.90 -11.66 -14.44
N SER A 29 12.00 -11.39 -13.76
CA SER A 29 12.75 -10.15 -13.91
C SER A 29 13.39 -10.05 -15.31
N PRO A 30 13.77 -8.85 -15.77
CA PRO A 30 14.39 -8.66 -17.09
C PRO A 30 15.66 -9.49 -17.32
N ASP A 31 16.37 -9.84 -16.25
CA ASP A 31 17.57 -10.70 -16.27
C ASP A 31 17.25 -12.21 -16.29
N GLY A 32 15.95 -12.58 -16.26
CA GLY A 32 15.49 -13.95 -16.24
C GLY A 32 15.39 -14.57 -14.84
N SER A 33 15.74 -13.85 -13.78
CA SER A 33 15.61 -14.34 -12.41
C SER A 33 14.15 -14.36 -11.94
N PRO A 34 13.75 -15.31 -11.06
CA PRO A 34 12.40 -15.33 -10.49
C PRO A 34 12.25 -14.22 -9.45
N LEU A 35 11.19 -13.41 -9.57
CA LEU A 35 10.79 -12.38 -8.62
C LEU A 35 9.50 -12.84 -7.90
N PRO A 36 9.59 -13.41 -6.69
CA PRO A 36 8.44 -13.80 -5.92
C PRO A 36 7.75 -12.54 -5.35
N VAL A 37 6.47 -12.33 -5.71
CA VAL A 37 5.66 -11.20 -5.25
C VAL A 37 4.65 -11.62 -4.21
N LEU A 38 4.05 -12.82 -4.35
CA LEU A 38 3.13 -13.38 -3.37
C LEU A 38 3.58 -14.79 -3.00
N GLU A 39 3.47 -15.12 -1.70
CA GLU A 39 3.81 -16.44 -1.17
C GLU A 39 2.77 -16.91 -0.17
N ASP A 40 2.24 -18.11 -0.42
CA ASP A 40 1.31 -18.85 0.45
C ASP A 40 0.11 -18.03 0.94
N ILE A 41 -0.56 -17.32 0.02
CA ILE A 41 -1.74 -16.53 0.35
C ILE A 41 -2.98 -17.42 0.38
N SER A 42 -3.66 -17.43 1.53
CA SER A 42 -4.97 -18.08 1.68
C SER A 42 -5.93 -17.14 2.40
N LEU A 43 -7.06 -16.83 1.79
CA LEU A 43 -8.15 -16.05 2.36
C LEU A 43 -9.48 -16.42 1.70
N ASN A 44 -10.57 -16.05 2.35
CA ASN A 44 -11.93 -16.17 1.81
C ASN A 44 -12.70 -14.87 1.93
N LEU A 45 -13.68 -14.70 1.07
CA LEU A 45 -14.64 -13.61 1.06
C LEU A 45 -16.06 -14.20 1.13
N GLU A 46 -16.77 -13.88 2.21
CA GLU A 46 -18.09 -14.40 2.52
C GLU A 46 -19.21 -13.46 2.08
N GLU A 47 -20.42 -13.99 1.91
CA GLU A 47 -21.60 -13.14 1.69
C GLU A 47 -21.92 -12.30 2.95
N GLY A 48 -22.10 -11.00 2.77
CA GLY A 48 -22.51 -10.06 3.80
C GLY A 48 -21.35 -9.40 4.54
N GLU A 49 -20.11 -9.56 4.06
CA GLU A 49 -18.95 -8.93 4.70
C GLU A 49 -18.19 -7.96 3.80
N ILE A 50 -17.55 -7.01 4.44
CA ILE A 50 -16.49 -6.16 3.87
C ILE A 50 -15.16 -6.64 4.43
N VAL A 51 -14.24 -7.03 3.56
CA VAL A 51 -12.88 -7.41 3.92
C VAL A 51 -11.90 -6.32 3.49
N ALA A 52 -10.97 -5.94 4.35
CA ALA A 52 -9.86 -5.09 3.98
C ALA A 52 -8.57 -5.90 3.82
N LEU A 53 -7.82 -5.62 2.77
CA LEU A 53 -6.45 -6.08 2.56
C LEU A 53 -5.52 -4.89 2.81
N LEU A 54 -4.91 -4.88 3.98
CA LEU A 54 -4.05 -3.81 4.46
C LEU A 54 -2.58 -4.21 4.28
N GLY A 55 -1.72 -3.28 3.92
CA GLY A 55 -0.29 -3.53 3.81
C GLY A 55 0.43 -2.36 3.16
N ARG A 56 1.74 -2.32 3.34
CA ARG A 56 2.60 -1.26 2.81
C ARG A 56 2.63 -1.26 1.28
N SER A 57 3.02 -0.13 0.68
CA SER A 57 3.24 -0.06 -0.76
C SER A 57 4.27 -1.11 -1.21
N GLY A 58 4.04 -1.73 -2.36
CA GLY A 58 4.91 -2.82 -2.85
C GLY A 58 4.68 -4.20 -2.20
N SER A 59 3.77 -4.36 -1.23
CA SER A 59 3.51 -5.67 -0.59
C SER A 59 2.75 -6.68 -1.47
N GLY A 60 2.38 -6.32 -2.70
CA GLY A 60 1.69 -7.22 -3.62
C GLY A 60 0.15 -7.16 -3.57
N LYS A 61 -0.47 -6.22 -2.84
CA LYS A 61 -1.93 -6.06 -2.72
C LYS A 61 -2.65 -6.04 -4.07
N SER A 62 -2.25 -5.14 -4.96
CA SER A 62 -2.86 -5.04 -6.30
C SER A 62 -2.60 -6.28 -7.16
N THR A 63 -1.48 -6.98 -6.95
CA THR A 63 -1.20 -8.25 -7.60
C THR A 63 -2.17 -9.34 -7.12
N LEU A 64 -2.40 -9.44 -5.81
CA LEU A 64 -3.37 -10.36 -5.23
C LEU A 64 -4.79 -10.04 -5.72
N LEU A 65 -5.17 -8.77 -5.71
CA LEU A 65 -6.48 -8.33 -6.22
C LEU A 65 -6.70 -8.74 -7.68
N ARG A 66 -5.68 -8.60 -8.53
CA ARG A 66 -5.73 -9.04 -9.93
C ARG A 66 -5.77 -10.56 -10.09
N CYS A 67 -5.13 -11.32 -9.19
CA CYS A 67 -5.30 -12.78 -9.13
C CYS A 67 -6.73 -13.16 -8.79
N ILE A 68 -7.34 -12.50 -7.78
CA ILE A 68 -8.72 -12.72 -7.36
C ILE A 68 -9.70 -12.37 -8.48
N ALA A 69 -9.47 -11.27 -9.19
CA ALA A 69 -10.27 -10.89 -10.35
C ALA A 69 -10.09 -11.82 -11.57
N GLY A 70 -9.12 -12.74 -11.52
CA GLY A 70 -8.79 -13.62 -12.64
C GLY A 70 -8.11 -12.92 -13.82
N LEU A 71 -7.57 -11.69 -13.60
CA LEU A 71 -6.86 -10.92 -14.63
C LEU A 71 -5.43 -11.42 -14.82
N ILE A 72 -4.83 -12.01 -13.79
CA ILE A 72 -3.54 -12.71 -13.85
C ILE A 72 -3.66 -14.06 -13.16
N ALA A 73 -3.08 -15.09 -13.76
CA ALA A 73 -3.08 -16.42 -13.15
C ALA A 73 -2.02 -16.50 -12.04
N PRO A 74 -2.30 -17.12 -10.88
CA PRO A 74 -1.29 -17.46 -9.90
C PRO A 74 -0.25 -18.43 -10.50
N THR A 75 0.98 -18.43 -9.95
CA THR A 75 2.03 -19.36 -10.35
C THR A 75 1.82 -20.75 -9.71
N ARG A 76 1.27 -20.77 -8.50
CA ARG A 76 0.82 -21.95 -7.75
C ARG A 76 -0.41 -21.60 -6.95
N GLY A 77 -1.13 -22.64 -6.48
CA GLY A 77 -2.40 -22.46 -5.80
C GLY A 77 -3.52 -22.13 -6.78
N GLU A 78 -4.67 -21.76 -6.27
CA GLU A 78 -5.84 -21.45 -7.10
C GLU A 78 -6.75 -20.44 -6.43
N VAL A 79 -7.52 -19.73 -7.23
CA VAL A 79 -8.65 -18.92 -6.80
C VAL A 79 -9.92 -19.62 -7.23
N ARG A 80 -10.90 -19.70 -6.33
CA ARG A 80 -12.21 -20.28 -6.60
C ARG A 80 -13.29 -19.23 -6.47
N TYR A 81 -14.24 -19.27 -7.37
CA TYR A 81 -15.46 -18.47 -7.30
C TYR A 81 -16.64 -19.41 -7.10
N ARG A 82 -17.38 -19.24 -5.99
CA ARG A 82 -18.50 -20.12 -5.59
C ARG A 82 -18.12 -21.62 -5.58
N GLY A 83 -16.89 -21.93 -5.17
CA GLY A 83 -16.34 -23.29 -5.08
C GLY A 83 -15.75 -23.84 -6.37
N GLU A 84 -15.88 -23.14 -7.51
CA GLU A 84 -15.30 -23.54 -8.80
C GLU A 84 -13.99 -22.81 -9.08
N ALA A 85 -12.95 -23.53 -9.50
CA ALA A 85 -11.65 -22.94 -9.82
C ALA A 85 -11.75 -21.97 -11.02
N LEU A 86 -11.15 -20.79 -10.89
CA LEU A 86 -11.16 -19.77 -11.93
C LEU A 86 -10.21 -20.12 -13.09
N ASN A 87 -10.73 -19.99 -14.31
CA ASN A 87 -9.97 -20.04 -15.56
C ASN A 87 -10.23 -18.76 -16.36
N GLY A 88 -9.49 -17.69 -16.05
CA GLY A 88 -9.68 -16.37 -16.65
C GLY A 88 -10.47 -15.42 -15.75
N ALA A 89 -11.03 -14.35 -16.32
CA ALA A 89 -11.74 -13.32 -15.57
C ALA A 89 -12.93 -13.88 -14.78
N CYS A 90 -13.06 -13.45 -13.52
CA CYS A 90 -14.16 -13.88 -12.66
C CYS A 90 -15.48 -13.22 -13.09
N PRO A 91 -16.51 -14.01 -13.45
CA PRO A 91 -17.75 -13.48 -14.02
C PRO A 91 -18.61 -12.72 -12.99
N GLY A 92 -18.46 -13.00 -11.70
CA GLY A 92 -19.23 -12.38 -10.62
C GLY A 92 -18.50 -11.24 -9.91
N VAL A 93 -17.41 -10.71 -10.47
CA VAL A 93 -16.57 -9.70 -9.85
C VAL A 93 -16.53 -8.44 -10.72
N ALA A 94 -16.64 -7.29 -10.09
CA ALA A 94 -16.28 -6.01 -10.69
C ALA A 94 -15.15 -5.34 -9.91
N MET A 95 -14.37 -4.49 -10.59
CA MET A 95 -13.18 -3.87 -10.01
C MET A 95 -13.24 -2.34 -10.15
N VAL A 96 -12.94 -1.64 -9.03
CA VAL A 96 -12.69 -0.21 -8.98
C VAL A 96 -11.19 0.00 -8.88
N PHE A 97 -10.61 0.77 -9.81
CA PHE A 97 -9.18 0.98 -9.92
C PHE A 97 -8.76 2.28 -9.22
N GLN A 98 -7.57 2.32 -8.66
CA GLN A 98 -6.95 3.50 -8.06
C GLN A 98 -6.92 4.71 -9.01
N SER A 99 -6.55 4.52 -10.28
CA SER A 99 -6.44 5.56 -11.30
C SER A 99 -7.75 5.86 -12.04
N PHE A 100 -8.92 5.54 -11.44
CA PHE A 100 -10.27 5.66 -12.02
C PHE A 100 -10.49 4.83 -13.30
N ALA A 101 -9.47 4.65 -14.13
CA ALA A 101 -9.48 3.91 -15.39
C ALA A 101 -10.66 4.25 -16.31
N LEU A 102 -11.08 5.53 -16.34
CA LEU A 102 -12.13 6.00 -17.24
C LEU A 102 -11.58 6.16 -18.65
N LEU A 103 -12.40 5.81 -19.63
CA LEU A 103 -12.09 6.01 -21.04
C LEU A 103 -12.33 7.50 -21.39
N PRO A 104 -11.27 8.29 -21.69
CA PRO A 104 -11.38 9.74 -21.76
C PRO A 104 -12.18 10.25 -22.96
N TRP A 105 -12.38 9.39 -23.96
CA TRP A 105 -13.19 9.69 -25.16
C TRP A 105 -14.66 9.29 -25.03
N LEU A 106 -15.08 8.68 -23.92
CA LEU A 106 -16.46 8.33 -23.60
C LEU A 106 -17.04 9.30 -22.58
N THR A 107 -18.34 9.57 -22.69
CA THR A 107 -19.07 10.33 -21.67
C THR A 107 -19.21 9.53 -20.37
N VAL A 108 -19.68 10.16 -19.28
CA VAL A 108 -20.01 9.50 -18.01
C VAL A 108 -20.91 8.30 -18.25
N ARG A 109 -22.06 8.51 -18.91
CA ARG A 109 -23.00 7.42 -19.22
C ARG A 109 -22.35 6.30 -20.01
N GLN A 110 -21.60 6.61 -21.07
CA GLN A 110 -20.93 5.61 -21.89
C GLN A 110 -19.86 4.84 -21.10
N ASN A 111 -19.13 5.49 -20.19
CA ASN A 111 -18.20 4.81 -19.27
C ASN A 111 -18.93 3.82 -18.36
N VAL A 112 -20.11 4.19 -17.86
CA VAL A 112 -20.92 3.29 -17.01
C VAL A 112 -21.54 2.16 -17.83
N GLU A 113 -22.03 2.44 -19.03
CA GLU A 113 -22.67 1.45 -19.92
C GLU A 113 -21.72 0.34 -20.40
N ILE A 114 -20.40 0.55 -20.46
CA ILE A 114 -19.48 -0.32 -21.17
C ILE A 114 -19.48 -1.78 -20.68
N GLY A 115 -19.64 -1.99 -19.37
CA GLY A 115 -19.76 -3.34 -18.80
C GLY A 115 -21.03 -4.06 -19.25
N LEU A 116 -22.15 -3.33 -19.29
CA LEU A 116 -23.42 -3.88 -19.76
C LEU A 116 -23.41 -4.16 -21.28
N GLU A 117 -22.66 -3.34 -22.04
CA GLU A 117 -22.46 -3.57 -23.47
C GLU A 117 -21.69 -4.88 -23.72
N ALA A 118 -20.62 -5.09 -22.96
CA ALA A 118 -19.85 -6.33 -23.03
C ALA A 118 -20.68 -7.57 -22.67
N LEU A 119 -21.67 -7.41 -21.78
CA LEU A 119 -22.63 -8.47 -21.42
C LEU A 119 -23.76 -8.63 -22.43
N GLY A 120 -23.82 -7.83 -23.50
CA GLY A 120 -24.85 -7.93 -24.54
C GLY A 120 -26.22 -7.41 -24.12
N VAL A 121 -26.30 -6.55 -23.09
CA VAL A 121 -27.57 -5.96 -22.63
C VAL A 121 -28.13 -5.03 -23.70
N GLU A 122 -29.43 -5.14 -23.96
CA GLU A 122 -30.17 -4.30 -24.93
C GLU A 122 -29.95 -2.80 -24.69
N PRO A 123 -29.74 -1.97 -25.74
CA PRO A 123 -29.37 -0.55 -25.59
C PRO A 123 -30.35 0.28 -24.74
N LYS A 124 -31.65 0.02 -24.81
CA LYS A 124 -32.64 0.73 -24.02
C LYS A 124 -32.55 0.41 -22.52
N GLU A 125 -32.40 -0.86 -22.20
CA GLU A 125 -32.22 -1.32 -20.83
C GLU A 125 -30.86 -0.88 -20.25
N ARG A 126 -29.78 -1.02 -21.04
CA ARG A 126 -28.44 -0.57 -20.69
C ARG A 126 -28.43 0.89 -20.28
N ARG A 127 -29.04 1.75 -21.09
CA ARG A 127 -29.19 3.18 -20.79
C ARG A 127 -29.94 3.42 -19.48
N ALA A 128 -31.09 2.77 -19.29
CA ALA A 128 -31.89 2.95 -18.08
C ALA A 128 -31.13 2.46 -16.81
N ARG A 129 -30.35 1.38 -16.91
CA ARG A 129 -29.53 0.89 -15.78
C ARG A 129 -28.36 1.84 -15.50
N ALA A 130 -27.70 2.37 -16.54
CA ALA A 130 -26.61 3.32 -16.37
C ALA A 130 -27.09 4.64 -15.74
N GLU A 131 -28.22 5.18 -16.17
CA GLU A 131 -28.83 6.39 -15.60
C GLU A 131 -29.13 6.17 -14.10
N ARG A 132 -29.77 5.06 -13.72
CA ARG A 132 -29.99 4.73 -12.30
C ARG A 132 -28.70 4.60 -11.50
N ALA A 133 -27.66 3.98 -12.06
CA ALA A 133 -26.38 3.88 -11.38
C ALA A 133 -25.69 5.24 -11.19
N ILE A 134 -25.86 6.15 -12.15
CA ILE A 134 -25.36 7.54 -12.07
C ILE A 134 -26.13 8.33 -11.01
N ASP A 135 -27.46 8.17 -10.93
CA ASP A 135 -28.29 8.79 -9.89
C ASP A 135 -27.87 8.33 -8.48
N VAL A 136 -27.65 7.02 -8.31
CA VAL A 136 -27.24 6.42 -7.01
C VAL A 136 -25.95 7.02 -6.49
N ILE A 137 -25.01 7.38 -7.36
CA ILE A 137 -23.72 7.98 -6.96
C ILE A 137 -23.75 9.52 -6.96
N GLY A 138 -24.94 10.14 -7.14
CA GLY A 138 -25.14 11.58 -7.09
C GLY A 138 -24.45 12.36 -8.23
N LEU A 139 -24.48 11.83 -9.45
CA LEU A 139 -23.93 12.47 -10.66
C LEU A 139 -25.02 12.70 -11.73
N ASP A 140 -26.30 12.74 -11.32
CA ASP A 140 -27.40 13.16 -12.19
C ASP A 140 -27.13 14.56 -12.79
N GLY A 141 -27.41 14.71 -14.08
CA GLY A 141 -27.07 15.91 -14.85
C GLY A 141 -25.68 15.94 -15.47
N PHE A 142 -24.79 14.97 -15.12
CA PHE A 142 -23.45 14.85 -15.71
C PHE A 142 -23.31 13.71 -16.72
N GLU A 143 -24.41 13.08 -17.15
CA GLU A 143 -24.41 11.89 -18.01
C GLU A 143 -23.69 12.11 -19.35
N SER A 144 -23.76 13.34 -19.89
CA SER A 144 -23.12 13.75 -21.14
C SER A 144 -21.74 14.36 -21.00
N ALA A 145 -21.27 14.58 -19.75
CA ALA A 145 -19.94 15.13 -19.49
C ALA A 145 -18.84 14.11 -19.81
N TYR A 146 -17.67 14.60 -20.19
CA TYR A 146 -16.46 13.78 -20.39
C TYR A 146 -15.60 13.78 -19.11
N PRO A 147 -14.74 12.75 -18.90
CA PRO A 147 -13.89 12.64 -17.72
C PRO A 147 -13.03 13.89 -17.41
N LYS A 148 -12.59 14.62 -18.45
CA LYS A 148 -11.80 15.85 -18.29
C LYS A 148 -12.58 17.02 -17.67
N GLU A 149 -13.92 16.97 -17.69
CA GLU A 149 -14.83 18.00 -17.17
C GLU A 149 -15.22 17.72 -15.71
N LEU A 150 -14.75 16.59 -15.13
CA LEU A 150 -15.07 16.14 -13.79
C LEU A 150 -13.93 16.39 -12.81
N SER A 151 -14.27 16.64 -11.54
CA SER A 151 -13.31 16.61 -10.43
C SER A 151 -12.77 15.18 -10.19
N GLY A 152 -11.71 15.04 -9.38
CA GLY A 152 -11.18 13.74 -8.98
C GLY A 152 -12.24 12.84 -8.34
N GLY A 153 -12.96 13.37 -7.35
CA GLY A 153 -14.05 12.65 -6.68
C GLY A 153 -15.20 12.26 -7.61
N MET A 154 -15.58 13.13 -8.56
CA MET A 154 -16.58 12.77 -9.55
C MET A 154 -16.11 11.65 -10.47
N ARG A 155 -14.85 11.67 -10.93
CA ARG A 155 -14.28 10.56 -11.72
C ARG A 155 -14.28 9.23 -10.94
N GLN A 156 -13.98 9.27 -9.66
CA GLN A 156 -14.03 8.08 -8.80
C GLN A 156 -15.44 7.53 -8.69
N ARG A 157 -16.43 8.40 -8.47
CA ARG A 157 -17.86 8.01 -8.45
C ARG A 157 -18.31 7.36 -9.77
N VAL A 158 -17.87 7.87 -10.92
CA VAL A 158 -18.13 7.21 -12.22
C VAL A 158 -17.52 5.81 -12.26
N GLY A 159 -16.30 5.62 -11.70
CA GLY A 159 -15.69 4.31 -11.56
C GLY A 159 -16.52 3.34 -10.71
N PHE A 160 -17.09 3.82 -9.61
CA PHE A 160 -18.04 3.06 -8.78
C PHE A 160 -19.31 2.70 -9.56
N ALA A 161 -19.97 3.67 -10.21
CA ALA A 161 -21.18 3.39 -11.01
C ALA A 161 -20.93 2.34 -12.08
N ARG A 162 -19.77 2.42 -12.78
CA ARG A 162 -19.37 1.45 -13.79
C ARG A 162 -19.20 0.05 -13.23
N ALA A 163 -18.67 -0.06 -12.00
CA ALA A 163 -18.50 -1.34 -11.33
C ALA A 163 -19.82 -1.91 -10.78
N LEU A 164 -20.70 -1.05 -10.28
CA LEU A 164 -21.96 -1.46 -9.66
C LEU A 164 -23.06 -1.79 -10.69
N VAL A 165 -23.05 -1.14 -11.86
CA VAL A 165 -24.12 -1.29 -12.87
C VAL A 165 -24.26 -2.72 -13.39
N VAL A 166 -23.20 -3.52 -13.33
CA VAL A 166 -23.19 -4.94 -13.73
C VAL A 166 -23.70 -5.86 -12.63
N GLU A 167 -24.04 -5.33 -11.45
CA GLU A 167 -24.57 -6.07 -10.30
C GLU A 167 -23.66 -7.24 -9.87
N PRO A 168 -22.39 -6.97 -9.52
CA PRO A 168 -21.44 -8.03 -9.21
C PRO A 168 -21.77 -8.70 -7.87
N ASP A 169 -21.45 -10.00 -7.74
CA ASP A 169 -21.51 -10.69 -6.44
C ASP A 169 -20.46 -10.13 -5.46
N ALA A 170 -19.27 -9.78 -5.96
CA ALA A 170 -18.21 -9.16 -5.18
C ALA A 170 -17.62 -7.92 -5.87
N LEU A 171 -17.40 -6.87 -5.09
CA LEU A 171 -16.77 -5.63 -5.53
C LEU A 171 -15.33 -5.58 -4.98
N LEU A 172 -14.36 -5.55 -5.88
CA LEU A 172 -12.95 -5.42 -5.55
C LEU A 172 -12.52 -3.96 -5.75
N MET A 173 -11.85 -3.38 -4.77
CA MET A 173 -11.45 -1.96 -4.82
C MET A 173 -9.95 -1.83 -4.53
N ASP A 174 -9.20 -1.26 -5.47
CA ASP A 174 -7.76 -1.04 -5.36
C ASP A 174 -7.52 0.42 -4.96
N GLU A 175 -7.26 0.68 -3.68
CA GLU A 175 -7.03 1.99 -3.07
C GLU A 175 -8.05 3.05 -3.51
N PRO A 176 -9.36 2.81 -3.30
CA PRO A 176 -10.42 3.57 -3.94
C PRO A 176 -10.51 5.03 -3.48
N PHE A 177 -9.83 5.42 -2.40
CA PHE A 177 -9.93 6.76 -1.83
C PHE A 177 -8.60 7.52 -1.83
N SER A 178 -7.47 6.88 -2.19
CA SER A 178 -6.12 7.45 -2.09
C SER A 178 -5.87 8.68 -2.98
N ALA A 179 -6.57 8.77 -4.12
CA ALA A 179 -6.43 9.90 -5.06
C ALA A 179 -7.38 11.08 -4.77
N LEU A 180 -8.06 11.08 -3.61
CA LEU A 180 -9.06 12.06 -3.24
C LEU A 180 -8.56 12.95 -2.09
N ASP A 181 -9.05 14.19 -2.04
CA ASP A 181 -8.90 15.01 -0.85
C ASP A 181 -9.69 14.45 0.32
N VAL A 182 -9.27 14.77 1.55
CA VAL A 182 -9.78 14.20 2.80
C VAL A 182 -11.31 14.27 2.91
N LEU A 183 -11.92 15.42 2.59
CA LEU A 183 -13.36 15.60 2.71
C LEU A 183 -14.13 14.79 1.67
N THR A 184 -13.64 14.75 0.44
CA THR A 184 -14.24 13.94 -0.64
C THR A 184 -14.13 12.45 -0.31
N ALA A 185 -12.99 11.99 0.21
CA ALA A 185 -12.79 10.61 0.64
C ALA A 185 -13.73 10.22 1.80
N GLN A 186 -13.89 11.09 2.81
CA GLN A 186 -14.82 10.86 3.92
C GLN A 186 -16.27 10.75 3.44
N ASN A 187 -16.70 11.66 2.59
CA ASN A 187 -18.06 11.63 2.04
C ASN A 187 -18.31 10.37 1.21
N LEU A 188 -17.35 9.96 0.39
CA LEU A 188 -17.50 8.77 -0.45
C LEU A 188 -17.51 7.47 0.36
N ARG A 189 -16.71 7.39 1.44
CA ARG A 189 -16.76 6.27 2.40
C ARG A 189 -18.10 6.16 3.10
N ALA A 190 -18.62 7.28 3.60
CA ALA A 190 -19.93 7.32 4.24
C ALA A 190 -21.06 6.89 3.28
N GLU A 191 -20.98 7.32 2.02
CA GLU A 191 -21.92 6.95 0.98
C GLU A 191 -21.83 5.46 0.62
N LEU A 192 -20.62 4.89 0.51
CA LEU A 192 -20.40 3.47 0.27
C LEU A 192 -21.02 2.62 1.40
N LEU A 193 -20.79 2.99 2.66
CA LEU A 193 -21.39 2.30 3.81
C LEU A 193 -22.92 2.43 3.83
N ARG A 194 -23.46 3.62 3.49
CA ARG A 194 -24.89 3.83 3.36
C ARG A 194 -25.51 2.92 2.31
N LEU A 195 -24.87 2.80 1.14
CA LEU A 195 -25.31 1.91 0.06
C LEU A 195 -25.21 0.43 0.49
N TRP A 196 -24.12 0.06 1.17
CA TRP A 196 -23.91 -1.30 1.67
C TRP A 196 -25.00 -1.76 2.63
N THR A 197 -25.50 -0.88 3.46
CA THR A 197 -26.56 -1.20 4.45
C THR A 197 -27.97 -1.26 3.83
N GLN A 198 -28.15 -0.90 2.56
CA GLN A 198 -29.45 -0.98 1.88
C GLN A 198 -29.76 -2.43 1.51
N SER A 199 -31.01 -2.83 1.75
CA SER A 199 -31.44 -4.22 1.51
C SER A 199 -31.47 -4.65 0.05
N ASP A 200 -31.49 -3.70 -0.87
CA ASP A 200 -31.54 -3.87 -2.31
C ASP A 200 -30.17 -3.63 -2.99
N PHE A 201 -29.10 -3.43 -2.21
CA PHE A 201 -27.75 -3.30 -2.76
C PHE A 201 -27.33 -4.60 -3.46
N PRO A 202 -26.95 -4.56 -4.75
CA PRO A 202 -26.78 -5.77 -5.54
C PRO A 202 -25.53 -6.60 -5.18
N THR A 203 -24.51 -5.94 -4.65
CA THR A 203 -23.24 -6.57 -4.29
C THR A 203 -23.36 -7.29 -2.95
N LYS A 204 -22.82 -8.49 -2.86
CA LYS A 204 -22.94 -9.36 -1.69
C LYS A 204 -21.71 -9.35 -0.79
N ALA A 205 -20.55 -8.94 -1.32
CA ALA A 205 -19.32 -8.82 -0.56
C ALA A 205 -18.42 -7.73 -1.16
N MET A 206 -17.51 -7.18 -0.35
CA MET A 206 -16.51 -6.22 -0.81
C MET A 206 -15.13 -6.62 -0.33
N LEU A 207 -14.12 -6.45 -1.18
CA LEU A 207 -12.71 -6.52 -0.82
C LEU A 207 -12.06 -5.18 -1.14
N ILE A 208 -11.57 -4.50 -0.10
CA ILE A 208 -10.94 -3.18 -0.20
C ILE A 208 -9.44 -3.34 0.04
N VAL A 209 -8.63 -2.95 -0.92
CA VAL A 209 -7.20 -2.79 -0.75
C VAL A 209 -6.94 -1.36 -0.28
N THR A 210 -6.23 -1.21 0.81
CA THR A 210 -5.82 0.10 1.33
C THR A 210 -4.48 0.01 2.07
N HIS A 211 -3.83 1.13 2.23
CA HIS A 211 -2.67 1.31 3.11
C HIS A 211 -3.03 2.12 4.37
N ASN A 212 -4.24 2.66 4.43
CA ASN A 212 -4.73 3.45 5.54
C ASN A 212 -5.43 2.55 6.59
N ILE A 213 -4.86 2.50 7.80
CA ILE A 213 -5.34 1.63 8.89
C ILE A 213 -6.73 2.04 9.35
N GLU A 214 -6.95 3.33 9.60
CA GLU A 214 -8.24 3.82 10.04
C GLU A 214 -9.35 3.53 9.02
N GLU A 215 -9.04 3.65 7.73
CA GLU A 215 -9.96 3.32 6.65
C GLU A 215 -10.36 1.84 6.71
N ALA A 216 -9.39 0.94 6.89
CA ALA A 216 -9.65 -0.48 7.05
C ALA A 216 -10.54 -0.76 8.28
N VAL A 217 -10.22 -0.13 9.42
CA VAL A 217 -10.99 -0.30 10.67
C VAL A 217 -12.39 0.30 10.55
N ILE A 218 -12.58 1.42 9.86
CA ILE A 218 -13.91 2.03 9.65
C ILE A 218 -14.81 1.13 8.78
N LEU A 219 -14.27 0.57 7.71
CA LEU A 219 -15.07 -0.06 6.66
C LEU A 219 -15.23 -1.57 6.86
N ALA A 220 -14.17 -2.28 7.23
CA ALA A 220 -14.12 -3.73 7.10
C ALA A 220 -14.63 -4.48 8.34
N ASP A 221 -15.24 -5.63 8.12
CA ASP A 221 -15.60 -6.60 9.16
C ASP A 221 -14.42 -7.51 9.51
N ARG A 222 -13.52 -7.74 8.54
CA ARG A 222 -12.24 -8.47 8.71
C ARG A 222 -11.13 -7.75 7.97
N ILE A 223 -9.94 -7.74 8.58
CA ILE A 223 -8.75 -7.10 8.03
C ILE A 223 -7.65 -8.14 7.90
N PHE A 224 -7.12 -8.33 6.68
CA PHE A 224 -5.91 -9.10 6.44
C PHE A 224 -4.72 -8.17 6.31
N VAL A 225 -3.73 -8.34 7.17
CA VAL A 225 -2.47 -7.58 7.12
C VAL A 225 -1.48 -8.33 6.25
N LEU A 226 -1.07 -7.71 5.14
CA LEU A 226 -0.13 -8.28 4.19
C LEU A 226 1.29 -7.77 4.48
N GLY A 227 2.22 -8.70 4.72
CA GLY A 227 3.65 -8.43 4.77
C GLY A 227 4.21 -8.17 3.38
N ALA A 228 5.49 -7.75 3.30
CA ALA A 228 6.18 -7.49 2.04
C ALA A 228 7.41 -8.38 1.88
N ASN A 229 7.85 -8.58 0.63
CA ASN A 229 9.11 -9.19 0.20
C ASN A 229 9.34 -10.66 0.62
N PRO A 230 8.54 -11.62 0.15
CA PRO A 230 7.32 -11.52 -0.65
C PRO A 230 6.08 -11.25 0.19
N GLY A 231 4.98 -10.83 -0.48
CA GLY A 231 3.69 -10.62 0.17
C GLY A 231 3.14 -11.92 0.76
N CYS A 232 2.90 -11.94 2.07
CA CYS A 232 2.28 -13.05 2.79
C CYS A 232 1.29 -12.50 3.83
N ILE A 233 0.24 -13.25 4.17
CA ILE A 233 -0.68 -12.83 5.23
C ILE A 233 0.03 -13.00 6.58
N ARG A 234 0.17 -11.90 7.31
CA ARG A 234 0.78 -11.86 8.64
C ARG A 234 -0.24 -12.02 9.75
N SER A 235 -1.40 -11.41 9.57
CA SER A 235 -2.49 -11.47 10.56
C SER A 235 -3.83 -11.37 9.87
N GLU A 236 -4.83 -11.98 10.48
CA GLU A 236 -6.25 -11.80 10.19
C GLU A 236 -6.92 -11.28 11.45
N ILE A 237 -7.59 -10.14 11.35
CA ILE A 237 -8.18 -9.41 12.47
C ILE A 237 -9.66 -9.23 12.21
N ALA A 238 -10.49 -9.67 13.15
CA ALA A 238 -11.93 -9.42 13.14
C ALA A 238 -12.23 -8.09 13.81
N VAL A 239 -13.07 -7.26 13.18
CA VAL A 239 -13.53 -5.99 13.76
C VAL A 239 -14.89 -6.21 14.41
N GLU A 240 -14.90 -6.43 15.72
CA GLU A 240 -16.08 -6.91 16.46
C GLU A 240 -17.10 -5.82 16.85
N PHE A 241 -16.76 -4.53 16.64
CA PHE A 241 -17.70 -3.45 16.98
C PHE A 241 -18.56 -3.02 15.77
N PRO A 242 -19.86 -2.68 16.02
CA PRO A 242 -20.83 -2.47 14.96
C PRO A 242 -20.63 -1.15 14.20
N GLN A 243 -21.16 -1.07 12.99
CA GLN A 243 -21.30 0.15 12.19
C GLN A 243 -22.47 1.03 12.72
N PRO A 244 -22.40 2.37 12.66
CA PRO A 244 -21.24 3.18 12.26
C PRO A 244 -20.19 3.25 13.38
N ARG A 245 -18.91 3.20 12.99
CA ARG A 245 -17.78 3.21 13.93
C ARG A 245 -17.33 4.63 14.21
N ASP A 246 -17.11 4.94 15.51
CA ASP A 246 -16.58 6.22 15.95
C ASP A 246 -15.05 6.11 16.12
N ARG A 247 -14.32 7.01 15.48
CA ARG A 247 -12.85 7.08 15.55
C ARG A 247 -12.33 7.41 16.96
N HIS A 248 -13.16 8.07 17.78
CA HIS A 248 -12.82 8.46 19.14
C HIS A 248 -13.23 7.40 20.18
N ASP A 249 -13.72 6.23 19.74
CA ASP A 249 -13.99 5.12 20.65
C ASP A 249 -12.66 4.47 21.05
N PRO A 250 -12.40 4.28 22.37
CA PRO A 250 -11.17 3.62 22.83
C PRO A 250 -10.90 2.25 22.21
N SER A 251 -11.97 1.51 21.84
CA SER A 251 -11.82 0.21 21.16
C SER A 251 -11.33 0.38 19.74
N PHE A 252 -11.71 1.48 19.07
CA PHE A 252 -11.22 1.81 17.74
C PHE A 252 -9.72 2.17 17.78
N GLU A 253 -9.34 3.06 18.70
CA GLU A 253 -7.96 3.47 18.90
C GLU A 253 -7.06 2.27 19.23
N ALA A 254 -7.48 1.42 20.19
CA ALA A 254 -6.74 0.21 20.56
C ALA A 254 -6.54 -0.76 19.40
N LEU A 255 -7.53 -0.90 18.49
CA LEU A 255 -7.41 -1.76 17.32
C LEU A 255 -6.47 -1.16 16.27
N VAL A 256 -6.50 0.17 16.08
CA VAL A 256 -5.56 0.88 15.22
C VAL A 256 -4.12 0.66 15.69
N ASP A 257 -3.87 0.79 17.01
CA ASP A 257 -2.55 0.56 17.62
C ASP A 257 -2.07 -0.89 17.44
N GLU A 258 -2.96 -1.86 17.64
CA GLU A 258 -2.65 -3.28 17.40
C GLU A 258 -2.22 -3.51 15.94
N ILE A 259 -2.94 -2.95 14.96
CA ILE A 259 -2.63 -3.09 13.54
C ILE A 259 -1.30 -2.41 13.20
N TYR A 260 -1.01 -1.22 13.77
CA TYR A 260 0.29 -0.59 13.66
C TYR A 260 1.42 -1.51 14.15
N GLY A 261 1.20 -2.21 15.27
CA GLY A 261 2.11 -3.21 15.80
C GLY A 261 2.44 -4.31 14.79
N PHE A 262 1.42 -4.87 14.10
CA PHE A 262 1.62 -5.88 13.04
C PHE A 262 2.38 -5.32 11.84
N MET A 263 2.09 -4.09 11.43
CA MET A 263 2.74 -3.46 10.27
C MET A 263 4.19 -3.04 10.55
N THR A 264 4.55 -2.78 11.80
CA THR A 264 5.92 -2.44 12.25
C THR A 264 6.77 -3.65 12.65
N GLY A 265 6.23 -4.87 12.57
CA GLY A 265 7.02 -6.11 12.73
C GLY A 265 7.12 -6.67 14.14
N ARG A 266 6.18 -6.32 15.06
CA ARG A 266 6.20 -6.71 16.46
C ARG A 266 5.63 -8.08 16.80
N ASP A 267 4.99 -8.77 15.88
CA ASP A 267 4.34 -10.02 16.20
C ASP A 267 5.36 -11.15 16.44
N THR A 268 5.45 -11.57 17.70
CA THR A 268 6.25 -12.72 18.15
C THR A 268 5.75 -14.07 17.63
N ARG A 269 4.69 -14.10 16.79
CA ARG A 269 4.07 -15.33 16.25
C ARG A 269 4.47 -15.65 14.82
N ALA A 270 5.02 -14.71 14.05
CA ALA A 270 5.61 -14.97 12.75
C ALA A 270 7.13 -15.06 12.86
N PRO A 271 7.84 -15.87 12.04
CA PRO A 271 9.29 -15.76 11.96
C PRO A 271 9.59 -14.33 11.50
N ALA A 272 10.02 -13.51 12.44
CA ALA A 272 10.37 -12.15 12.22
C ALA A 272 11.42 -12.10 11.09
N HIS A 273 11.08 -11.55 9.95
CA HIS A 273 12.03 -10.63 9.37
C HIS A 273 11.99 -9.36 10.23
N VAL A 274 12.42 -9.56 11.49
CA VAL A 274 12.96 -8.47 12.25
C VAL A 274 13.97 -7.84 11.30
N TRP A 275 13.83 -6.53 11.05
CA TRP A 275 15.01 -5.74 10.82
C TRP A 275 15.88 -5.96 12.08
N THR A 276 16.52 -7.12 12.15
CA THR A 276 17.69 -7.23 13.00
C THR A 276 18.54 -6.11 12.51
N VAL A 277 18.73 -5.12 13.37
CA VAL A 277 19.76 -4.11 13.17
C VAL A 277 20.98 -4.88 12.74
N ALA A 278 21.18 -4.98 11.43
CA ALA A 278 22.28 -5.76 10.87
C ALA A 278 23.51 -5.19 11.56
N SER A 279 24.30 -6.07 12.12
CA SER A 279 25.55 -5.64 12.77
C SER A 279 26.28 -4.74 11.78
N PRO A 280 26.90 -3.63 12.21
CA PRO A 280 27.57 -2.73 11.31
C PRO A 280 28.47 -3.52 10.35
N GLY A 281 28.18 -3.45 9.03
CA GLY A 281 28.94 -4.20 8.02
C GLY A 281 28.26 -5.42 7.40
N GLU A 282 27.11 -5.89 7.89
CA GLU A 282 26.36 -7.03 7.33
C GLU A 282 25.13 -6.55 6.54
N GLY A 283 24.80 -7.20 5.44
CA GLY A 283 23.66 -6.98 4.58
C GLY A 283 24.03 -6.74 3.11
N SER A 284 23.21 -7.29 2.21
CA SER A 284 23.28 -7.05 0.78
C SER A 284 22.37 -5.87 0.40
N PRO A 285 22.72 -5.04 -0.59
CA PRO A 285 21.84 -3.99 -1.12
C PRO A 285 20.48 -4.50 -1.61
N VAL A 286 20.40 -5.76 -1.97
CA VAL A 286 19.18 -6.41 -2.46
C VAL A 286 18.30 -6.90 -1.31
N ASP A 287 18.91 -7.36 -0.21
CA ASP A 287 18.21 -7.90 0.95
C ASP A 287 17.71 -6.80 1.91
N THR A 288 18.30 -5.60 1.82
CA THR A 288 17.98 -4.46 2.68
C THR A 288 17.73 -3.22 1.82
N PRO A 289 16.52 -3.05 1.26
CA PRO A 289 16.17 -1.89 0.46
C PRO A 289 16.22 -0.61 1.30
N LEU A 290 16.59 0.51 0.68
CA LEU A 290 16.50 1.81 1.32
C LEU A 290 15.03 2.23 1.45
N PRO A 291 14.59 2.73 2.60
CA PRO A 291 13.27 3.29 2.76
C PRO A 291 13.05 4.47 1.82
N ALA A 292 11.84 4.58 1.25
CA ALA A 292 11.47 5.69 0.36
C ALA A 292 11.26 6.99 1.15
N ALA A 293 12.29 7.44 1.84
CA ALA A 293 12.29 8.58 2.75
C ALA A 293 13.28 9.67 2.30
N SER A 294 12.83 10.92 2.30
CA SER A 294 13.73 12.05 2.18
C SER A 294 14.48 12.29 3.51
N VAL A 295 15.74 12.63 3.44
CA VAL A 295 16.53 12.92 4.66
C VAL A 295 15.94 14.08 5.44
N GLY A 296 15.46 15.13 4.74
CA GLY A 296 14.78 16.27 5.39
C GLY A 296 13.49 15.88 6.11
N GLY A 297 12.68 14.97 5.53
CA GLY A 297 11.48 14.44 6.19
C GLY A 297 11.83 13.64 7.44
N MET A 298 12.83 12.75 7.36
CA MET A 298 13.31 11.99 8.52
C MET A 298 13.88 12.90 9.62
N ALA A 299 14.67 13.89 9.26
CA ALA A 299 15.22 14.85 10.22
C ALA A 299 14.09 15.63 10.93
N GLY A 300 13.12 16.16 10.16
CA GLY A 300 11.96 16.83 10.71
C GLY A 300 11.12 15.96 11.64
N LEU A 301 10.95 14.69 11.32
CA LEU A 301 10.28 13.72 12.20
C LEU A 301 11.03 13.59 13.54
N LEU A 302 12.34 13.41 13.50
CA LEU A 302 13.18 13.28 14.70
C LEU A 302 13.17 14.58 15.53
N GLU A 303 13.18 15.76 14.90
CA GLU A 303 13.04 17.04 15.58
C GLU A 303 11.71 17.17 16.34
N ILE A 304 10.60 16.76 15.71
CA ILE A 304 9.27 16.76 16.35
C ILE A 304 9.26 15.83 17.56
N VAL A 305 9.74 14.60 17.40
CA VAL A 305 9.79 13.61 18.51
C VAL A 305 10.71 14.12 19.63
N ALA A 306 11.86 14.69 19.31
CA ALA A 306 12.76 15.26 20.30
C ALA A 306 12.12 16.43 21.09
N ALA A 307 11.40 17.32 20.40
CA ALA A 307 10.69 18.45 21.01
C ALA A 307 9.57 18.02 21.96
N ARG A 308 8.99 16.84 21.75
CA ARG A 308 7.91 16.28 22.55
C ARG A 308 8.38 15.33 23.67
N GLY A 309 9.67 15.26 23.92
CA GLY A 309 10.23 14.45 25.03
C GLY A 309 11.01 13.21 24.61
N GLY A 310 11.13 12.96 23.32
CA GLY A 310 11.99 11.91 22.75
C GLY A 310 11.29 10.56 22.59
N ARG A 311 9.98 10.47 22.89
CA ARG A 311 9.14 9.29 22.67
C ARG A 311 7.73 9.74 22.32
N GLU A 312 7.19 9.22 21.20
CA GLU A 312 5.86 9.55 20.68
C GLU A 312 5.16 8.31 20.14
N ASP A 313 3.88 8.19 20.39
CA ASP A 313 3.01 7.18 19.80
C ASP A 313 2.86 7.39 18.29
N LEU A 314 3.09 6.36 17.48
CA LEU A 314 3.07 6.49 16.01
C LEU A 314 1.69 6.84 15.44
N PRO A 315 0.58 6.25 15.89
CA PRO A 315 -0.77 6.66 15.50
C PRO A 315 -1.06 8.13 15.81
N GLU A 316 -0.77 8.60 17.04
CA GLU A 316 -0.98 9.98 17.44
C GLU A 316 -0.12 10.93 16.61
N LEU A 317 1.13 10.56 16.37
CA LEU A 317 2.05 11.33 15.54
C LEU A 317 1.58 11.40 14.07
N ALA A 318 1.06 10.30 13.50
CA ALA A 318 0.48 10.29 12.16
C ALA A 318 -0.75 11.20 12.07
N HIS A 319 -1.62 11.14 13.07
CA HIS A 319 -2.82 11.98 13.16
C HIS A 319 -2.45 13.47 13.22
N ASP A 320 -1.54 13.84 14.10
CA ASP A 320 -1.11 15.23 14.30
C ASP A 320 -0.43 15.83 13.06
N LEU A 321 0.35 15.00 12.34
CA LEU A 321 1.03 15.42 11.11
C LEU A 321 0.16 15.29 9.87
N THR A 322 -1.07 14.74 9.99
CA THR A 322 -1.94 14.41 8.86
C THR A 322 -1.26 13.50 7.84
N PHE A 323 -0.42 12.58 8.32
CA PHE A 323 0.29 11.61 7.51
C PHE A 323 -0.51 10.32 7.39
N GLU A 324 -0.47 9.71 6.20
CA GLU A 324 -0.87 8.32 6.03
C GLU A 324 0.28 7.37 6.41
N VAL A 325 -0.04 6.09 6.57
CA VAL A 325 0.95 5.06 6.94
C VAL A 325 2.13 5.02 5.96
N ASP A 326 1.84 5.14 4.66
CA ASP A 326 2.88 5.13 3.61
C ASP A 326 3.71 6.43 3.59
N ASP A 327 3.29 7.50 4.26
CA ASP A 327 4.09 8.72 4.43
C ASP A 327 4.99 8.63 5.66
N LEU A 328 4.45 8.16 6.79
CA LEU A 328 5.15 8.11 8.07
C LEU A 328 6.15 6.96 8.16
N LEU A 329 5.72 5.74 7.82
CA LEU A 329 6.55 4.54 8.04
C LEU A 329 7.89 4.56 7.27
N PRO A 330 8.02 5.08 6.04
CA PRO A 330 9.32 5.20 5.40
C PRO A 330 10.30 6.10 6.16
N LEU A 331 9.80 7.19 6.80
CA LEU A 331 10.62 8.08 7.63
C LEU A 331 11.08 7.38 8.90
N VAL A 332 10.19 6.64 9.55
CA VAL A 332 10.48 5.81 10.73
C VAL A 332 11.50 4.73 10.39
N ASP A 333 11.32 4.02 9.27
CA ASP A 333 12.26 2.99 8.84
C ASP A 333 13.66 3.55 8.53
N ALA A 334 13.73 4.75 7.92
CA ALA A 334 14.99 5.41 7.67
C ALA A 334 15.71 5.76 8.98
N ALA A 335 14.98 6.31 9.96
CA ALA A 335 15.52 6.61 11.28
C ALA A 335 15.99 5.35 12.01
N GLN A 336 15.24 4.24 11.92
CA GLN A 336 15.63 2.94 12.50
C GLN A 336 16.83 2.33 11.77
N LEU A 337 16.85 2.33 10.44
CA LEU A 337 17.95 1.81 9.64
C LEU A 337 19.26 2.52 10.01
N LEU A 338 19.22 3.84 10.15
CA LEU A 338 20.36 4.65 10.54
C LEU A 338 20.70 4.55 12.05
N GLY A 339 19.82 3.95 12.86
CA GLY A 339 19.97 3.82 14.30
C GLY A 339 19.78 5.12 15.07
N LEU A 340 19.04 6.06 14.48
CA LEU A 340 18.70 7.34 15.10
C LEU A 340 17.43 7.27 15.95
N ALA A 341 16.59 6.25 15.70
CA ALA A 341 15.41 5.95 16.50
C ALA A 341 15.19 4.44 16.60
N VAL A 342 14.38 4.03 17.55
CA VAL A 342 13.85 2.67 17.72
C VAL A 342 12.35 2.76 17.89
N VAL A 343 11.64 1.71 17.48
CA VAL A 343 10.20 1.62 17.71
C VAL A 343 9.97 0.54 18.79
N GLU A 344 9.35 0.91 19.90
CA GLU A 344 8.96 0.03 21.00
C GLU A 344 7.50 0.30 21.38
N ASP A 345 6.64 -0.72 21.40
CA ASP A 345 5.22 -0.66 21.75
C ASP A 345 4.38 0.43 21.02
N ALA A 346 4.49 0.51 19.67
CA ALA A 346 3.99 1.53 18.74
C ALA A 346 4.52 2.96 18.98
N ASP A 347 5.46 3.13 19.90
CA ASP A 347 6.13 4.39 20.15
C ASP A 347 7.44 4.49 19.38
N LEU A 348 7.64 5.61 18.72
CA LEU A 348 8.93 6.00 18.17
C LEU A 348 9.76 6.66 19.25
N GLN A 349 10.85 6.04 19.63
CA GLN A 349 11.79 6.56 20.61
C GLN A 349 13.12 6.95 19.96
N ILE A 350 13.54 8.19 20.19
CA ILE A 350 14.82 8.71 19.67
C ILE A 350 16.00 8.13 20.47
N THR A 351 17.04 7.65 19.79
CA THR A 351 18.27 7.12 20.42
C THR A 351 19.19 8.27 20.87
N GLU A 352 20.27 7.96 21.60
CA GLU A 352 21.29 8.96 21.95
C GLU A 352 21.98 9.52 20.69
N ASP A 353 22.21 8.69 19.68
CA ASP A 353 22.72 9.15 18.37
C ASP A 353 21.72 10.04 17.65
N GLY A 354 20.41 9.73 17.75
CA GLY A 354 19.34 10.57 17.21
C GLY A 354 19.24 11.91 17.92
N LYS A 355 19.38 11.95 19.25
CA LYS A 355 19.44 13.20 20.01
C LYS A 355 20.62 14.07 19.59
N THR A 356 21.79 13.45 19.43
CA THR A 356 23.00 14.14 18.95
C THR A 356 22.77 14.69 17.54
N PHE A 357 22.15 13.90 16.65
CA PHE A 357 21.81 14.31 15.28
C PHE A 357 20.90 15.55 15.24
N VAL A 358 19.84 15.57 16.05
CA VAL A 358 18.87 16.69 16.11
C VAL A 358 19.47 17.95 16.74
N GLN A 359 20.38 17.80 17.72
CA GLN A 359 21.00 18.93 18.41
C GLN A 359 22.21 19.51 17.66
N ALA A 360 22.73 18.79 16.67
CA ALA A 360 23.88 19.16 15.87
C ALA A 360 23.57 20.37 14.95
N ASP A 361 24.58 21.13 14.62
CA ASP A 361 24.46 22.10 13.53
C ASP A 361 24.38 21.39 12.17
N ILE A 362 24.13 22.16 11.11
CA ILE A 362 23.91 21.59 9.76
C ILE A 362 25.13 20.77 9.28
N LEU A 363 26.33 21.17 9.57
CA LEU A 363 27.55 20.45 9.14
C LEU A 363 27.73 19.18 9.94
N GLU A 364 27.62 19.26 11.26
CA GLU A 364 27.73 18.11 12.15
C GLU A 364 26.61 17.08 11.90
N SER A 365 25.37 17.51 11.64
CA SER A 365 24.27 16.62 11.31
C SER A 365 24.53 15.86 10.00
N LYS A 366 25.09 16.49 8.97
CA LYS A 366 25.50 15.84 7.74
C LYS A 366 26.61 14.80 7.97
N GLU A 367 27.61 15.12 8.81
CA GLU A 367 28.67 14.18 9.15
C GLU A 367 28.14 12.95 9.90
N ILE A 368 27.23 13.15 10.86
CA ILE A 368 26.56 12.06 11.59
C ILE A 368 25.77 11.19 10.61
N PHE A 369 24.97 11.81 9.75
CA PHE A 369 24.20 11.11 8.72
C PHE A 369 25.12 10.31 7.79
N ALA A 370 26.15 10.91 7.24
CA ALA A 370 27.10 10.28 6.33
C ALA A 370 27.75 9.05 6.94
N ARG A 371 28.22 9.18 8.19
CA ARG A 371 28.78 8.06 8.95
C ARG A 371 27.76 6.93 9.11
N ARG A 372 26.54 7.23 9.56
CA ARG A 372 25.50 6.23 9.77
C ARG A 372 25.02 5.58 8.48
N ALA A 373 24.88 6.34 7.40
CA ALA A 373 24.51 5.81 6.09
C ALA A 373 25.57 4.84 5.55
N ARG A 374 26.87 5.16 5.69
CA ARG A 374 27.97 4.25 5.31
C ARG A 374 28.02 2.98 6.17
N GLU A 375 27.73 3.08 7.45
CA GLU A 375 27.75 1.95 8.37
C GLU A 375 26.56 1.02 8.19
N ARG A 376 25.35 1.57 7.99
CA ARG A 376 24.09 0.85 8.15
C ARG A 376 23.25 0.72 6.90
N ALA A 377 23.49 1.54 5.86
CA ALA A 377 22.76 1.47 4.60
C ALA A 377 23.58 0.70 3.54
N PRO A 378 23.25 -0.58 3.25
CA PRO A 378 24.08 -1.45 2.42
C PRO A 378 24.32 -0.91 1.01
N LEU A 379 23.29 -0.28 0.38
CA LEU A 379 23.43 0.29 -0.96
C LEU A 379 24.37 1.51 -0.96
N VAL A 380 24.23 2.42 0.01
CA VAL A 380 25.12 3.59 0.14
C VAL A 380 26.56 3.14 0.38
N ARG A 381 26.77 2.15 1.24
CA ARG A 381 28.08 1.54 1.49
C ARG A 381 28.66 0.90 0.23
N ALA A 382 27.85 0.15 -0.54
CA ALA A 382 28.29 -0.48 -1.77
C ALA A 382 28.72 0.55 -2.82
N ILE A 383 27.96 1.65 -2.96
CA ILE A 383 28.31 2.76 -3.86
C ILE A 383 29.63 3.40 -3.43
N CYS A 384 29.77 3.81 -2.18
CA CYS A 384 31.01 4.40 -1.64
C CYS A 384 32.22 3.48 -1.84
N THR A 385 32.07 2.17 -1.56
CA THR A 385 33.15 1.19 -1.71
C THR A 385 33.55 1.01 -3.18
N ALA A 386 32.56 0.89 -4.07
CA ALA A 386 32.82 0.72 -5.49
C ALA A 386 33.53 1.96 -6.09
N LEU A 387 33.08 3.17 -5.76
CA LEU A 387 33.69 4.42 -6.20
C LEU A 387 35.14 4.56 -5.66
N ALA A 388 35.39 4.20 -4.38
CA ALA A 388 36.72 4.27 -3.80
C ALA A 388 37.72 3.27 -4.43
N THR A 389 37.25 2.19 -5.04
CA THR A 389 38.13 1.20 -5.71
C THR A 389 38.45 1.56 -7.15
N THR A 390 37.78 2.52 -7.75
CA THR A 390 38.07 2.99 -9.14
C THR A 390 39.17 4.03 -9.14
N LYS A 391 40.03 4.00 -10.18
CA LYS A 391 41.17 4.93 -10.31
C LYS A 391 40.75 6.40 -10.36
N ASP A 392 39.58 6.66 -10.97
CA ASP A 392 39.08 8.01 -11.23
C ASP A 392 37.92 8.41 -10.29
N GLY A 393 37.56 7.52 -9.32
CA GLY A 393 36.45 7.76 -8.41
C GLY A 393 35.06 7.83 -9.09
N ASN A 394 34.94 7.35 -10.33
CA ASN A 394 33.72 7.47 -11.16
C ASN A 394 33.21 6.10 -11.58
N LEU A 395 31.89 5.90 -11.54
CA LEU A 395 31.19 4.73 -12.08
C LEU A 395 29.85 5.13 -12.69
N GLY A 396 29.48 4.44 -13.77
CA GLY A 396 28.15 4.60 -14.37
C GLY A 396 27.05 3.97 -13.51
N ASP A 397 25.86 4.58 -13.54
CA ASP A 397 24.66 4.13 -12.84
C ASP A 397 24.24 2.69 -13.21
N ASN A 398 24.46 2.30 -14.46
CA ASN A 398 24.15 0.96 -14.94
C ASN A 398 24.84 -0.16 -14.13
N PHE A 399 26.03 0.10 -13.59
CA PHE A 399 26.73 -0.86 -12.71
C PHE A 399 25.89 -1.16 -11.45
N PHE A 400 25.31 -0.14 -10.84
CA PHE A 400 24.49 -0.29 -9.63
C PHE A 400 23.07 -0.78 -9.96
N LEU A 401 22.51 -0.36 -11.09
CA LEU A 401 21.24 -0.89 -11.58
C LEU A 401 21.33 -2.40 -11.85
N ASP A 402 22.42 -2.88 -12.45
CA ASP A 402 22.63 -4.31 -12.68
C ASP A 402 22.79 -5.11 -11.36
N LEU A 403 23.37 -4.50 -10.33
CA LEU A 403 23.42 -5.08 -8.99
C LEU A 403 22.00 -5.20 -8.40
N LEU A 404 21.20 -4.13 -8.49
CA LEU A 404 19.87 -4.04 -7.90
C LEU A 404 18.84 -4.91 -8.63
N ARG A 405 18.96 -5.05 -9.97
CA ARG A 405 18.08 -5.91 -10.77
C ARG A 405 18.11 -7.39 -10.37
N ARG A 406 19.06 -7.80 -9.54
CA ARG A 406 19.12 -9.18 -9.02
C ARG A 406 18.02 -9.49 -8.00
N GLY A 407 17.36 -8.46 -7.45
CA GLY A 407 16.28 -8.62 -6.47
C GLY A 407 15.14 -7.63 -6.61
N PHE A 408 15.26 -6.65 -7.51
CA PHE A 408 14.26 -5.61 -7.74
C PHE A 408 13.80 -5.60 -9.20
N THR A 409 12.57 -5.14 -9.44
CA THR A 409 12.12 -4.77 -10.79
C THR A 409 12.91 -3.57 -11.32
N GLU A 410 12.82 -3.28 -12.62
CA GLU A 410 13.50 -2.13 -13.23
C GLU A 410 13.13 -0.80 -12.57
N ASP A 411 11.84 -0.60 -12.27
CA ASP A 411 11.35 0.62 -11.65
C ASP A 411 11.79 0.73 -10.19
N GLU A 412 11.74 -0.36 -9.44
CA GLU A 412 12.22 -0.42 -8.05
C GLU A 412 13.74 -0.22 -7.97
N ALA A 413 14.51 -0.83 -8.87
CA ALA A 413 15.97 -0.64 -8.92
C ALA A 413 16.33 0.82 -9.17
N ARG A 414 15.64 1.50 -10.07
CA ARG A 414 15.81 2.93 -10.35
C ARG A 414 15.43 3.78 -9.13
N GLU A 415 14.34 3.43 -8.47
CA GLU A 415 13.91 4.13 -7.25
C GLU A 415 14.92 3.95 -6.12
N GLN A 416 15.42 2.73 -5.88
CA GLN A 416 16.47 2.47 -4.90
C GLN A 416 17.74 3.26 -5.18
N LEU A 417 18.17 3.32 -6.43
CA LEU A 417 19.33 4.12 -6.82
C LEU A 417 19.07 5.62 -6.62
N ARG A 418 17.87 6.11 -6.95
CA ARG A 418 17.48 7.52 -6.73
C ARG A 418 17.55 7.88 -5.24
N ILE A 419 16.99 7.04 -4.37
CA ILE A 419 17.05 7.26 -2.91
C ILE A 419 18.50 7.27 -2.44
N ALA A 420 19.32 6.34 -2.90
CA ALA A 420 20.74 6.29 -2.56
C ALA A 420 21.50 7.54 -3.01
N VAL A 421 21.19 8.09 -4.19
CA VAL A 421 21.76 9.35 -4.69
C VAL A 421 21.35 10.52 -3.82
N ASP A 422 20.08 10.63 -3.42
CA ASP A 422 19.61 11.69 -2.54
C ASP A 422 20.30 11.62 -1.17
N TRP A 423 20.47 10.42 -0.62
CA TRP A 423 21.19 10.21 0.64
C TRP A 423 22.68 10.48 0.52
N GLY A 424 23.30 10.08 -0.61
CA GLY A 424 24.71 10.34 -0.88
C GLY A 424 25.02 11.82 -1.01
N ARG A 425 24.17 12.57 -1.70
CA ARG A 425 24.28 14.02 -1.85
C ARG A 425 24.13 14.76 -0.52
N TYR A 426 23.11 14.40 0.28
CA TYR A 426 22.92 15.02 1.59
C TYR A 426 24.14 14.84 2.49
N GLY A 427 24.67 13.61 2.55
CA GLY A 427 25.84 13.28 3.36
C GLY A 427 27.18 13.65 2.72
N GLU A 428 27.19 14.31 1.55
CA GLU A 428 28.42 14.67 0.82
C GLU A 428 29.35 13.48 0.61
N LEU A 429 28.74 12.30 0.33
CA LEU A 429 29.46 11.04 0.13
C LEU A 429 29.86 10.82 -1.33
N PHE A 430 28.94 11.13 -2.22
CA PHE A 430 29.11 11.06 -3.68
C PHE A 430 28.04 11.91 -4.38
N ASP A 431 28.32 12.32 -5.61
CA ASP A 431 27.37 13.04 -6.46
C ASP A 431 27.00 12.21 -7.69
N PHE A 432 25.92 12.62 -8.35
CA PHE A 432 25.37 11.98 -9.53
C PHE A 432 25.09 13.02 -10.63
N ASP A 433 25.68 12.84 -11.79
CA ASP A 433 25.36 13.62 -12.99
C ASP A 433 24.29 12.93 -13.82
N ALA A 434 23.08 13.45 -13.80
CA ALA A 434 21.93 12.90 -14.55
C ALA A 434 22.09 12.95 -16.07
N ASN A 435 22.98 13.82 -16.62
CA ASN A 435 23.22 13.92 -18.07
C ASN A 435 24.15 12.81 -18.57
N THR A 436 25.10 12.40 -17.74
CA THR A 436 26.09 11.38 -18.10
C THR A 436 25.80 10.02 -17.46
N GLY A 437 24.88 9.97 -16.48
CA GLY A 437 24.60 8.77 -15.69
C GLY A 437 25.79 8.34 -14.82
N GLN A 438 26.65 9.27 -14.41
CA GLN A 438 27.84 8.93 -13.62
C GLN A 438 27.71 9.33 -12.16
N LEU A 439 28.09 8.42 -11.27
CA LEU A 439 28.32 8.68 -9.86
C LEU A 439 29.80 8.98 -9.63
N THR A 440 30.09 10.00 -8.82
CA THR A 440 31.44 10.49 -8.53
C THR A 440 31.64 10.59 -7.04
N LEU A 441 32.74 10.06 -6.51
CA LEU A 441 33.10 10.19 -5.10
C LEU A 441 33.36 11.67 -4.74
N ASP A 442 32.79 12.17 -3.65
CA ASP A 442 33.09 13.52 -3.21
C ASP A 442 34.50 13.62 -2.63
N HIS A 443 35.30 14.62 -3.09
CA HIS A 443 36.72 14.74 -2.79
C HIS A 443 37.02 15.12 -1.33
N ALA A 444 36.02 15.54 -0.54
CA ALA A 444 36.20 15.88 0.87
C ALA A 444 36.61 14.65 1.75
N LEU A 445 36.33 13.42 1.30
CA LEU A 445 36.61 12.18 2.03
C LEU A 445 37.98 11.53 1.71
N GLY A 446 38.67 12.00 0.68
CA GLY A 446 40.00 11.47 0.29
C GLY A 446 41.16 11.88 1.22
N ALA A 447 40.93 12.79 2.15
CA ALA A 447 42.01 13.36 2.97
C ALA A 447 42.19 12.73 4.36
N THR A 448 41.33 11.75 4.75
CA THR A 448 41.43 11.10 6.09
C THR A 448 41.84 9.64 6.06
N ALA A 449 42.30 9.10 4.91
CA ALA A 449 42.83 7.76 4.78
C ALA A 449 44.29 7.81 4.30
N SER A 450 45.19 8.42 5.08
CA SER A 450 46.63 8.28 4.94
C SER A 450 47.28 8.19 6.32
#